data_235c042cef79bd4f390947706f9d7524
#
_entry.id   235c042cef79bd4f390947706f9d7524
#
_cell.length_a   1.000
_cell.length_b   1.000
_cell.length_c   1.000
_cell.angle_alpha   90.00
_cell.angle_beta   90.00
_cell.angle_gamma   90.00
#
_symmetry.space_group_name_H-M   'P 1'
#
loop_
_entity.id
_entity.type
_entity.pdbx_description
1 polymer ?
#
loop_
_entity_poly.entity_id
_entity_poly.type
_entity_poly.pdbx_seq_one_letter_code
_entity_poly.pdbx_strand_id
1 'polypeptide(L)' 'MNADDKSKLKAYEELIGSLEHTNGLQHRVIETQSSLIKSLEEHNAELEKIIDDLTNN' A
#
# COMPACT_ATOMS: atom_id res chain seq x y z
N MET A 1 -1.14 15.43 -37.53
CA MET A 1 -2.13 14.77 -36.64
C MET A 1 -3.47 15.50 -36.77
N ASN A 2 -4.56 14.78 -37.00
CA ASN A 2 -5.88 15.41 -37.08
C ASN A 2 -6.50 15.66 -35.71
N ALA A 3 -7.67 16.32 -35.66
CA ALA A 3 -8.33 16.67 -34.40
C ALA A 3 -8.73 15.42 -33.56
N ASP A 4 -9.15 14.34 -34.25
CA ASP A 4 -9.52 13.10 -33.57
C ASP A 4 -8.31 12.43 -32.90
N ASP A 5 -7.17 12.43 -33.59
CA ASP A 5 -5.93 11.86 -33.04
C ASP A 5 -5.45 12.66 -31.84
N LYS A 6 -5.56 13.98 -31.90
CA LYS A 6 -5.21 14.86 -30.77
C LYS A 6 -6.12 14.64 -29.57
N SER A 7 -7.43 14.45 -29.82
CA SER A 7 -8.39 14.17 -28.74
C SER A 7 -8.13 12.83 -28.09
N LYS A 8 -7.80 11.80 -28.87
CA LYS A 8 -7.46 10.48 -28.36
C LYS A 8 -6.18 10.54 -27.53
N LEU A 9 -5.16 11.23 -28.03
CA LEU A 9 -3.90 11.38 -27.32
C LEU A 9 -4.10 12.04 -25.97
N LYS A 10 -4.89 13.12 -25.94
CA LYS A 10 -5.20 13.82 -24.69
C LYS A 10 -5.93 12.90 -23.71
N ALA A 11 -6.91 12.13 -24.19
CA ALA A 11 -7.65 11.19 -23.35
C ALA A 11 -6.72 10.11 -22.76
N TYR A 12 -5.78 9.60 -23.54
CA TYR A 12 -4.81 8.61 -23.06
C TYR A 12 -3.86 9.25 -22.04
N GLU A 13 -3.41 10.46 -22.25
CA GLU A 13 -2.54 11.16 -21.29
C GLU A 13 -3.24 11.36 -19.95
N GLU A 14 -4.52 11.75 -19.98
CA GLU A 14 -5.33 11.91 -18.77
C GLU A 14 -5.51 10.57 -18.04
N LEU A 15 -5.75 9.51 -18.79
CA LEU A 15 -5.88 8.17 -18.22
C LEU A 15 -4.58 7.71 -17.56
N ILE A 16 -3.46 7.91 -18.23
CA ILE A 16 -2.13 7.57 -17.68
C ILE A 16 -1.90 8.34 -16.38
N GLY A 17 -2.20 9.64 -16.37
CA GLY A 17 -2.07 10.46 -15.17
C GLY A 17 -2.92 9.94 -14.01
N SER A 18 -4.17 9.55 -14.29
CA SER A 18 -5.06 8.96 -13.27
C SER A 18 -4.53 7.63 -12.75
N LEU A 19 -4.01 6.78 -13.62
CA LEU A 19 -3.44 5.49 -13.24
C LEU A 19 -2.18 5.67 -12.39
N GLU A 20 -1.32 6.60 -12.75
CA GLU A 20 -0.11 6.90 -11.98
C GLU A 20 -0.48 7.41 -10.58
N HIS A 21 -1.49 8.28 -10.49
CA HIS A 21 -1.96 8.79 -9.21
C HIS A 21 -2.51 7.65 -8.34
N THR A 22 -3.35 6.81 -8.91
CA THR A 22 -3.94 5.66 -8.21
C THR A 22 -2.85 4.70 -7.75
N ASN A 23 -1.88 4.40 -8.59
CA ASN A 23 -0.75 3.54 -8.24
C ASN A 23 0.06 4.13 -7.07
N GLY A 24 0.26 5.43 -7.06
CA GLY A 24 0.94 6.11 -5.96
C GLY A 24 0.19 5.98 -4.65
N LEU A 25 -1.14 6.13 -4.67
CA LEU A 25 -1.99 5.95 -3.49
C LEU A 25 -1.96 4.51 -3.00
N GLN A 26 -2.04 3.55 -3.91
CA GLN A 26 -1.97 2.13 -3.56
C GLN A 26 -0.62 1.77 -2.93
N HIS A 27 0.45 2.33 -3.45
CA HIS A 27 1.79 2.12 -2.89
C HIS A 27 1.86 2.60 -1.44
N ARG A 28 1.30 3.77 -1.14
CA ARG A 28 1.25 4.31 0.23
C ARG A 28 0.44 3.41 1.16
N VAL A 29 -0.70 2.90 0.67
CA VAL A 29 -1.54 1.97 1.45
C VAL A 29 -0.75 0.70 1.76
N ILE A 30 -0.06 0.13 0.79
CA ILE A 30 0.75 -1.07 0.97
C ILE A 30 1.86 -0.83 2.00
N GLU A 31 2.56 0.29 1.92
CA GLU A 31 3.60 0.64 2.89
C GLU A 31 3.04 0.78 4.30
N THR A 32 1.91 1.45 4.44
CA THR A 32 1.24 1.63 5.74
C THR A 32 0.81 0.30 6.32
N GLN A 33 0.22 -0.56 5.51
CA GLN A 33 -0.20 -1.90 5.92
C GLN A 33 0.99 -2.77 6.30
N SER A 34 2.09 -2.69 5.55
CA SER A 34 3.31 -3.44 5.86
C SER A 34 3.89 -3.02 7.20
N SER A 35 3.89 -1.73 7.50
CA SER A 35 4.33 -1.20 8.80
C SER A 35 3.43 -1.68 9.93
N LEU A 36 2.12 -1.69 9.71
CA LEU A 36 1.16 -2.18 10.71
C LEU A 36 1.34 -3.66 10.97
N ILE A 37 1.52 -4.46 9.93
CA ILE A 37 1.76 -5.91 10.08
C ILE A 37 3.01 -6.15 10.92
N LYS A 38 4.09 -5.43 10.64
CA LYS A 38 5.34 -5.54 11.40
C LYS A 38 5.11 -5.22 12.87
N SER A 39 4.39 -4.13 13.16
CA SER A 39 4.08 -3.74 14.54
C SER A 39 3.24 -4.82 15.26
N LEU A 40 2.27 -5.39 14.57
CA LEU A 40 1.44 -6.46 15.13
C LEU A 40 2.25 -7.73 15.38
N GLU A 41 3.16 -8.09 14.49
CA GLU A 41 4.04 -9.24 14.68
C GLU A 41 4.95 -9.06 15.90
N GLU A 42 5.54 -7.88 16.05
CA GLU A 42 6.36 -7.54 17.21
C GLU A 42 5.55 -7.60 18.50
N HIS A 43 4.35 -7.04 18.50
CA HIS A 43 3.45 -7.06 19.65
C HIS A 43 3.03 -8.48 20.00
N ASN A 44 2.71 -9.31 19.02
CA ASN A 44 2.37 -10.71 19.23
C ASN A 44 3.54 -11.48 19.83
N ALA A 45 4.76 -11.25 19.36
CA ALA A 45 5.95 -11.88 19.91
C ALA A 45 6.16 -11.51 21.38
N GLU A 46 5.94 -10.25 21.74
CA GLU A 46 6.02 -9.78 23.13
C GLU A 46 4.96 -10.46 23.99
N LEU A 47 3.73 -10.55 23.52
CA LEU A 47 2.64 -11.21 24.23
C LEU A 47 2.91 -12.70 24.44
N GLU A 48 3.42 -13.37 23.43
CA GLU A 48 3.80 -14.78 23.54
C GLU A 48 4.88 -14.98 24.60
N LYS A 49 5.88 -14.10 24.63
CA LYS A 49 6.93 -14.15 25.63
C LYS A 49 6.37 -13.96 27.05
N ILE A 50 5.46 -13.02 27.22
CA ILE A 50 4.81 -12.77 28.52
C ILE A 50 4.03 -14.01 28.96
N ILE A 51 3.29 -14.62 28.05
CA ILE A 51 2.52 -15.84 28.33
C ILE A 51 3.46 -16.98 28.73
N ASP A 52 4.54 -17.18 28.00
CA ASP A 52 5.53 -18.20 28.30
C ASP A 52 6.15 -17.98 29.68
N ASP A 53 6.54 -16.74 29.99
CA ASP A 53 7.12 -16.40 31.29
C ASP A 53 6.14 -16.66 32.43
N LEU A 54 4.85 -16.40 32.23
CA LEU A 54 3.82 -16.63 33.24
C LEU A 54 3.47 -18.12 33.40
N THR A 55 3.53 -18.90 32.34
CA THR A 55 3.15 -20.31 32.37
C THR A 55 4.28 -21.24 32.76
N ASN A 56 5.54 -20.82 32.57
CA ASN A 56 6.71 -21.64 32.85
C ASN A 56 7.35 -21.35 34.22
N ASN A 57 6.72 -20.45 34.94
CA ASN A 57 7.09 -20.21 36.35
C ASN A 57 6.25 -21.10 37.26
#